data_64c9e903e5504d1c710b1986e5d85c96
#
_entry.id   64c9e903e5504d1c710b1986e5d85c96
#
_cell.length_a   1.000
_cell.length_b   1.000
_cell.length_c   1.000
_cell.angle_alpha   90.00
_cell.angle_beta   90.00
_cell.angle_gamma   90.00
#
_symmetry.space_group_name_H-M   'P 1'
#
loop_
_entity.id
_entity.type
_entity.pdbx_description
1 polymer ?
#
loop_
_entity_poly.entity_id
_entity_poly.type
_entity_poly.pdbx_seq_one_letter_code
_entity_poly.pdbx_strand_id
1 'polypeptide(L)'
;MNLLSLKEKLLDFGKPIGLQVDEETSKALTLHAGIVAKKYFPKSIYLRIVIFSSGTLHMFFTFYEIESTYDNLFLINDFNAESPWFKAYIAHINDKDFLELHYSAMGLLEDQEILTSISYMLNSLIEEETLKYLNPILNNE
;
A
#
# COMPACT_ATOMS: atom_id res chain seq x y z
N MET A 1 4.07 -4.40 21.71
CA MET A 1 3.99 -3.05 21.08
C MET A 1 2.74 -2.33 21.56
N ASN A 2 2.87 -1.06 21.90
CA ASN A 2 1.73 -0.25 22.34
C ASN A 2 1.08 0.45 21.12
N LEU A 3 -0.04 -0.07 20.67
CA LEU A 3 -0.74 0.46 19.50
C LEU A 3 -1.35 1.86 19.75
N LEU A 4 -1.70 2.20 20.98
CA LEU A 4 -2.25 3.53 21.29
C LEU A 4 -1.20 4.63 21.10
N SER A 5 0.01 4.41 21.61
CA SER A 5 1.13 5.33 21.41
C SER A 5 1.50 5.45 19.95
N LEU A 6 1.55 4.32 19.25
CA LEU A 6 1.84 4.28 17.82
C LEU A 6 0.76 5.02 17.01
N LYS A 7 -0.51 4.87 17.36
CA LYS A 7 -1.62 5.54 16.67
C LYS A 7 -1.42 7.06 16.64
N GLU A 8 -1.08 7.66 17.78
CA GLU A 8 -0.88 9.11 17.86
C GLU A 8 0.28 9.57 16.95
N LYS A 9 1.37 8.83 16.95
CA LYS A 9 2.52 9.12 16.08
C LYS A 9 2.17 8.97 14.60
N LEU A 10 1.40 7.94 14.25
CA LEU A 10 0.95 7.71 12.88
C LEU A 10 0.02 8.80 12.38
N LEU A 11 -0.91 9.25 13.21
CA LEU A 11 -1.84 10.32 12.82
C LEU A 11 -1.09 11.65 12.61
N ASP A 12 -0.10 11.92 13.42
CA ASP A 12 0.75 13.10 13.24
C ASP A 12 1.58 12.99 11.95
N PHE A 13 2.24 11.85 11.76
CA PHE A 13 3.03 11.55 10.56
C PHE A 13 2.18 11.61 9.28
N GLY A 14 0.99 11.02 9.32
CA GLY A 14 0.11 10.88 8.15
C GLY A 14 -0.82 12.06 7.91
N LYS A 15 -0.70 13.15 8.67
CA LYS A 15 -1.55 14.33 8.54
C LYS A 15 -1.54 14.92 7.11
N PRO A 16 -0.39 15.03 6.42
CA PRO A 16 -0.37 15.57 5.06
C PRO A 16 -1.17 14.76 4.03
N ILE A 17 -1.36 13.47 4.26
CA ILE A 17 -2.14 12.60 3.36
C ILE A 17 -3.54 12.30 3.91
N GLY A 18 -3.92 12.89 5.04
CA GLY A 18 -5.24 12.68 5.64
C GLY A 18 -5.46 11.29 6.21
N LEU A 19 -4.40 10.68 6.78
CA LEU A 19 -4.48 9.34 7.37
C LEU A 19 -5.53 9.29 8.48
N GLN A 20 -6.43 8.31 8.43
CA GLN A 20 -7.53 8.13 9.37
C GLN A 20 -7.54 6.71 9.94
N VAL A 21 -7.97 6.58 11.19
CA VAL A 21 -8.13 5.27 11.83
C VAL A 21 -9.48 4.69 11.45
N ASP A 22 -9.49 3.45 10.98
CA ASP A 22 -10.72 2.70 10.69
C ASP A 22 -11.12 1.82 11.86
N GLU A 23 -10.15 1.10 12.43
CA GLU A 23 -10.40 0.17 13.51
C GLU A 23 -9.21 0.14 14.46
N GLU A 24 -9.51 0.04 15.74
CA GLU A 24 -8.51 -0.06 16.80
C GLU A 24 -8.95 -1.10 17.81
N THR A 25 -8.13 -2.14 17.96
CA THR A 25 -8.31 -3.15 18.99
C THR A 25 -7.00 -3.31 19.76
N SER A 26 -6.98 -4.14 20.81
CA SER A 26 -5.74 -4.43 21.53
C SER A 26 -4.72 -5.20 20.68
N LYS A 27 -5.15 -5.80 19.58
CA LYS A 27 -4.31 -6.66 18.73
C LYS A 27 -3.95 -6.04 17.39
N ALA A 28 -4.77 -5.11 16.88
CA ALA A 28 -4.58 -4.56 15.55
C ALA A 28 -5.04 -3.11 15.46
N LEU A 29 -4.37 -2.36 14.60
CA LEU A 29 -4.70 -0.99 14.23
C LEU A 29 -4.80 -0.94 12.71
N THR A 30 -5.94 -0.46 12.21
CA THR A 30 -6.18 -0.33 10.78
C THR A 30 -6.42 1.14 10.44
N LEU A 31 -5.72 1.63 9.42
CA LEU A 31 -5.80 3.02 8.96
C LEU A 31 -5.95 3.05 7.43
N HIS A 32 -6.46 4.17 6.92
CA HIS A 32 -6.54 4.40 5.47
C HIS A 32 -6.21 5.83 5.10
N ALA A 33 -5.84 6.03 3.83
CA ALA A 33 -5.64 7.34 3.22
C ALA A 33 -5.79 7.25 1.70
N GLY A 34 -5.99 8.39 1.06
CA GLY A 34 -5.86 8.51 -0.38
C GLY A 34 -4.52 9.16 -0.71
N ILE A 35 -3.76 8.57 -1.61
CA ILE A 35 -2.47 9.12 -2.04
C ILE A 35 -2.46 9.29 -3.56
N VAL A 36 -1.57 10.15 -4.06
CA VAL A 36 -1.41 10.42 -5.49
C VAL A 36 0.05 10.28 -5.89
N ALA A 37 0.31 9.42 -6.88
CA ALA A 37 1.63 9.26 -7.51
C ALA A 37 1.58 9.93 -8.89
N LYS A 38 1.60 11.23 -8.92
CA LYS A 38 1.22 12.10 -10.05
C LYS A 38 1.79 11.76 -11.43
N LYS A 39 3.00 11.18 -11.49
CA LYS A 39 3.68 10.98 -12.77
C LYS A 39 3.13 9.79 -13.55
N TYR A 40 2.88 8.67 -12.88
CA TYR A 40 2.44 7.43 -13.52
C TYR A 40 0.98 7.13 -13.34
N PHE A 41 0.36 7.71 -12.33
CA PHE A 41 -1.03 7.44 -12.02
C PHE A 41 -1.69 8.70 -11.47
N PRO A 42 -2.41 9.47 -12.30
CA PRO A 42 -2.98 10.76 -11.89
C PRO A 42 -4.17 10.64 -10.94
N LYS A 43 -4.73 9.43 -10.79
CA LYS A 43 -5.88 9.19 -9.92
C LYS A 43 -5.44 8.87 -8.50
N SER A 44 -6.35 9.00 -7.54
CA SER A 44 -6.10 8.64 -6.16
C SER A 44 -5.91 7.12 -6.01
N ILE A 45 -4.91 6.74 -5.21
CA ILE A 45 -4.65 5.37 -4.82
C ILE A 45 -5.15 5.20 -3.40
N TYR A 46 -5.96 4.17 -3.16
CA TYR A 46 -6.45 3.88 -1.82
C TYR A 46 -5.38 3.11 -1.04
N LEU A 47 -4.88 3.73 0.03
CA LEU A 47 -3.91 3.11 0.93
C LEU A 47 -4.62 2.58 2.16
N ARG A 48 -4.35 1.33 2.50
CA ARG A 48 -4.76 0.73 3.76
C ARG A 48 -3.53 0.21 4.50
N ILE A 49 -3.42 0.56 5.77
CA ILE A 49 -2.34 0.12 6.64
C ILE A 49 -2.92 -0.73 7.76
N VAL A 50 -2.36 -1.90 7.98
CA VAL A 50 -2.73 -2.79 9.08
C VAL A 50 -1.50 -3.10 9.90
N ILE A 51 -1.56 -2.82 11.19
CA ILE A 51 -0.46 -3.05 12.12
C ILE A 51 -0.95 -3.94 13.25
N PHE A 52 -0.28 -5.07 13.43
CA PHE A 52 -0.58 -5.97 14.55
C PHE A 52 0.34 -5.69 15.73
N SER A 53 -0.16 -5.89 16.94
CA SER A 53 0.62 -5.71 18.17
C SER A 53 1.84 -6.62 18.25
N SER A 54 1.88 -7.67 17.46
CA SER A 54 3.03 -8.56 17.30
C SER A 54 4.22 -7.92 16.55
N GLY A 55 4.03 -6.74 15.95
CA GLY A 55 5.05 -6.06 15.15
C GLY A 55 5.01 -6.41 13.67
N THR A 56 3.87 -6.85 13.17
CA THR A 56 3.67 -7.11 11.74
C THR A 56 2.95 -5.92 11.10
N LEU A 57 3.50 -5.43 9.99
CA LEU A 57 2.97 -4.33 9.21
C LEU A 57 2.52 -4.85 7.84
N HIS A 58 1.33 -4.45 7.43
CA HIS A 58 0.85 -4.64 6.05
C HIS A 58 0.45 -3.31 5.47
N MET A 59 0.82 -3.08 4.21
CA MET A 59 0.37 -1.94 3.43
C MET A 59 -0.23 -2.44 2.13
N PHE A 60 -1.45 -2.01 1.85
CA PHE A 60 -2.19 -2.35 0.64
C PHE A 60 -2.45 -1.08 -0.16
N PHE A 61 -2.10 -1.11 -1.44
CA PHE A 61 -2.33 0.01 -2.36
C PHE A 61 -3.29 -0.48 -3.43
N THR A 62 -4.54 -0.02 -3.35
CA THR A 62 -5.56 -0.38 -4.32
C THR A 62 -5.69 0.73 -5.36
N PHE A 63 -5.43 0.39 -6.61
CA PHE A 63 -5.53 1.31 -7.73
C PHE A 63 -6.99 1.37 -8.20
N TYR A 64 -7.24 1.27 -9.47
CA TYR A 64 -8.60 1.24 -9.97
C TYR A 64 -8.94 -0.12 -10.56
N GLU A 65 -10.19 -0.28 -10.97
CA GLU A 65 -10.68 -1.50 -11.61
C GLU A 65 -9.93 -1.78 -12.90
N ILE A 66 -9.47 -3.03 -13.05
CA ILE A 66 -8.78 -3.50 -14.26
C ILE A 66 -9.43 -4.79 -14.76
N GLU A 67 -9.22 -5.10 -16.04
CA GLU A 67 -9.64 -6.38 -16.59
C GLU A 67 -8.59 -7.46 -16.34
N SER A 68 -9.06 -8.69 -16.03
CA SER A 68 -8.21 -9.86 -15.80
C SER A 68 -7.87 -10.51 -17.15
N THR A 69 -7.04 -9.83 -17.95
CA THR A 69 -6.58 -10.33 -19.25
C THR A 69 -5.20 -10.99 -19.14
N TYR A 70 -4.84 -11.80 -20.12
CA TYR A 70 -3.50 -12.39 -20.18
C TYR A 70 -2.41 -11.32 -20.22
N ASP A 71 -2.59 -10.27 -21.00
CA ASP A 71 -1.61 -9.18 -21.09
C ASP A 71 -1.40 -8.50 -19.74
N ASN A 72 -2.47 -8.21 -19.00
CA ASN A 72 -2.37 -7.62 -17.67
C ASN A 72 -1.69 -8.58 -16.68
N LEU A 73 -1.99 -9.87 -16.75
CA LEU A 73 -1.35 -10.88 -15.90
C LEU A 73 0.14 -11.01 -16.20
N PHE A 74 0.56 -10.94 -17.46
CA PHE A 74 1.97 -10.94 -17.82
C PHE A 74 2.71 -9.73 -17.27
N LEU A 75 2.10 -8.54 -17.35
CA LEU A 75 2.69 -7.32 -16.80
C LEU A 75 2.82 -7.38 -15.28
N ILE A 76 1.82 -7.95 -14.61
CA ILE A 76 1.86 -8.18 -13.17
C ILE A 76 2.98 -9.16 -12.80
N ASN A 77 3.14 -10.25 -13.55
CA ASN A 77 4.21 -11.22 -13.32
C ASN A 77 5.59 -10.58 -13.52
N ASP A 78 5.76 -9.77 -14.55
CA ASP A 78 7.01 -9.06 -14.80
C ASP A 78 7.34 -8.09 -13.65
N PHE A 79 6.34 -7.35 -13.18
CA PHE A 79 6.49 -6.49 -12.02
C PHE A 79 6.95 -7.27 -10.79
N ASN A 80 6.30 -8.40 -10.50
CA ASN A 80 6.63 -9.22 -9.34
C ASN A 80 8.04 -9.83 -9.41
N ALA A 81 8.52 -10.11 -10.62
CA ALA A 81 9.88 -10.60 -10.82
C ALA A 81 10.93 -9.55 -10.51
N GLU A 82 10.65 -8.27 -10.80
CA GLU A 82 11.60 -7.17 -10.65
C GLU A 82 11.46 -6.42 -9.32
N SER A 83 10.27 -6.41 -8.70
CA SER A 83 10.04 -5.66 -7.47
C SER A 83 10.52 -6.44 -6.24
N PRO A 84 11.45 -5.88 -5.45
CA PRO A 84 11.92 -6.55 -4.25
C PRO A 84 10.95 -6.42 -3.06
N TRP A 85 10.08 -5.42 -3.05
CA TRP A 85 9.28 -5.06 -1.88
C TRP A 85 7.78 -5.28 -2.06
N PHE A 86 7.25 -4.91 -3.22
CA PHE A 86 5.83 -4.99 -3.49
C PHE A 86 5.48 -6.25 -4.26
N LYS A 87 4.33 -6.82 -3.95
CA LYS A 87 3.69 -7.85 -4.76
C LYS A 87 2.42 -7.29 -5.35
N ALA A 88 2.27 -7.42 -6.67
CA ALA A 88 1.08 -7.01 -7.40
C ALA A 88 0.19 -8.21 -7.67
N TYR A 89 -1.12 -8.01 -7.59
CA TYR A 89 -2.11 -9.03 -7.88
C TYR A 89 -3.45 -8.36 -8.21
N ILE A 90 -4.38 -9.17 -8.68
CA ILE A 90 -5.76 -8.75 -8.91
C ILE A 90 -6.58 -9.12 -7.69
N ALA A 91 -7.12 -8.11 -7.01
CA ALA A 91 -8.01 -8.28 -5.88
C ALA A 91 -9.46 -8.26 -6.37
N HIS A 92 -10.24 -9.27 -5.99
CA HIS A 92 -11.66 -9.35 -6.31
C HIS A 92 -12.47 -8.80 -5.13
N ILE A 93 -13.10 -7.65 -5.32
CA ILE A 93 -13.84 -6.93 -4.28
C ILE A 93 -15.21 -6.52 -4.83
N ASN A 94 -16.31 -6.99 -4.19
CA ASN A 94 -17.68 -6.64 -4.59
C ASN A 94 -17.95 -6.91 -6.08
N ASP A 95 -17.55 -8.08 -6.57
CA ASP A 95 -17.72 -8.53 -7.95
C ASP A 95 -16.95 -7.70 -9.01
N LYS A 96 -15.93 -6.98 -8.57
CA LYS A 96 -15.04 -6.21 -9.45
C LYS A 96 -13.59 -6.58 -9.19
N ASP A 97 -12.76 -6.48 -10.23
CA ASP A 97 -11.33 -6.76 -10.16
C ASP A 97 -10.54 -5.47 -10.09
N PHE A 98 -9.65 -5.37 -9.10
CA PHE A 98 -8.80 -4.21 -8.89
C PHE A 98 -7.33 -4.62 -8.90
N LEU A 99 -6.48 -3.75 -9.45
CA LEU A 99 -5.04 -3.90 -9.26
C LEU A 99 -4.69 -3.48 -7.84
N GLU A 100 -3.99 -4.34 -7.13
CA GLU A 100 -3.54 -4.08 -5.77
C GLU A 100 -2.08 -4.44 -5.60
N LEU A 101 -1.33 -3.59 -4.89
CA LEU A 101 0.02 -3.89 -4.45
C LEU A 101 0.03 -4.10 -2.94
N HIS A 102 0.86 -5.04 -2.50
CA HIS A 102 0.99 -5.39 -1.09
C HIS A 102 2.45 -5.38 -0.67
N TYR A 103 2.71 -4.79 0.50
CA TYR A 103 3.97 -4.87 1.21
C TYR A 103 3.71 -5.39 2.61
N SER A 104 4.61 -6.22 3.13
CA SER A 104 4.55 -6.64 4.53
C SER A 104 5.95 -6.72 5.14
N ALA A 105 6.01 -6.48 6.45
CA ALA A 105 7.21 -6.62 7.24
C ALA A 105 6.85 -7.20 8.61
N MET A 106 7.75 -8.00 9.17
CA MET A 106 7.57 -8.63 10.48
C MET A 106 8.72 -8.24 11.41
N GLY A 107 8.49 -8.40 12.71
CA GLY A 107 9.52 -8.14 13.71
C GLY A 107 9.81 -6.66 13.97
N LEU A 108 8.87 -5.78 13.64
CA LEU A 108 8.98 -4.35 13.91
C LEU A 108 8.51 -4.09 15.35
N LEU A 109 9.44 -3.94 16.26
CA LEU A 109 9.15 -3.87 17.70
C LEU A 109 9.01 -2.44 18.22
N GLU A 110 9.55 -1.47 17.50
CA GLU A 110 9.54 -0.06 17.92
C GLU A 110 8.72 0.80 16.96
N ASP A 111 8.08 1.83 17.50
CA ASP A 111 7.26 2.77 16.73
C ASP A 111 8.05 3.39 15.57
N GLN A 112 9.31 3.74 15.81
CA GLN A 112 10.16 4.36 14.80
C GLN A 112 10.44 3.41 13.61
N GLU A 113 10.56 2.12 13.86
CA GLU A 113 10.75 1.12 12.80
C GLU A 113 9.50 1.07 11.90
N ILE A 114 8.31 1.11 12.48
CA ILE A 114 7.04 1.14 11.75
C ILE A 114 6.94 2.42 10.89
N LEU A 115 7.18 3.58 11.50
CA LEU A 115 7.11 4.87 10.80
C LEU A 115 8.12 4.95 9.65
N THR A 116 9.34 4.49 9.88
CA THR A 116 10.39 4.47 8.86
C THR A 116 10.02 3.55 7.70
N SER A 117 9.48 2.37 7.99
CA SER A 117 9.04 1.43 6.96
C SER A 117 7.91 2.00 6.11
N ILE A 118 6.91 2.61 6.74
CA ILE A 118 5.79 3.25 6.02
C ILE A 118 6.30 4.37 5.12
N SER A 119 7.14 5.26 5.66
CA SER A 119 7.71 6.37 4.90
C SER A 119 8.51 5.89 3.70
N TYR A 120 9.36 4.89 3.90
CA TYR A 120 10.17 4.32 2.83
C TYR A 120 9.31 3.71 1.72
N MET A 121 8.27 2.95 2.09
CA MET A 121 7.40 2.30 1.11
C MET A 121 6.54 3.31 0.34
N LEU A 122 6.05 4.37 1.00
CA LEU A 122 5.32 5.44 0.32
C LEU A 122 6.20 6.15 -0.71
N ASN A 123 7.43 6.48 -0.33
CA ASN A 123 8.38 7.12 -1.24
C ASN A 123 8.75 6.19 -2.40
N SER A 124 8.96 4.91 -2.13
CA SER A 124 9.29 3.92 -3.17
C SER A 124 8.16 3.75 -4.17
N LEU A 125 6.91 3.77 -3.71
CA LEU A 125 5.75 3.68 -4.60
C LEU A 125 5.64 4.90 -5.51
N ILE A 126 5.89 6.08 -4.97
CA ILE A 126 5.76 7.35 -5.71
C ILE A 126 6.90 7.51 -6.72
N GLU A 127 8.04 6.89 -6.50
CA GLU A 127 9.17 6.93 -7.42
C GLU A 127 8.84 6.29 -8.77
N GLU A 128 9.39 6.89 -9.80
CA GLU A 128 9.18 6.57 -11.19
C GLU A 128 9.37 5.07 -11.50
N GLU A 129 10.38 4.45 -10.91
CA GLU A 129 10.77 3.08 -11.25
C GLU A 129 9.86 2.00 -10.67
N THR A 130 9.24 2.25 -9.53
CA THR A 130 8.34 1.26 -8.92
C THR A 130 7.13 0.97 -9.80
N LEU A 131 6.50 2.01 -10.35
CA LEU A 131 5.30 1.86 -11.18
C LEU A 131 5.59 1.68 -12.67
N LYS A 132 6.85 1.73 -13.07
CA LYS A 132 7.27 1.66 -14.48
C LYS A 132 6.70 0.45 -15.21
N TYR A 133 6.81 -0.73 -14.63
CA TYR A 133 6.35 -1.97 -15.26
C TYR A 133 4.82 -2.10 -15.27
N LEU A 134 4.13 -1.37 -14.41
CA LEU A 134 2.67 -1.35 -14.37
C LEU A 134 2.05 -0.23 -15.19
N ASN A 135 2.87 0.67 -15.72
CA ASN A 135 2.40 1.82 -16.48
C ASN A 135 1.41 1.46 -17.61
N PRO A 136 1.66 0.41 -18.43
CA PRO A 136 0.71 0.02 -19.47
C PRO A 136 -0.68 -0.37 -18.93
N ILE A 137 -0.74 -0.93 -17.73
CA ILE A 137 -2.02 -1.26 -17.08
C ILE A 137 -2.66 0.01 -16.53
N LEU A 138 -1.86 0.82 -15.79
CA LEU A 138 -2.35 1.99 -15.05
C LEU A 138 -2.89 3.09 -15.97
N ASN A 139 -2.36 3.21 -17.16
CA ASN A 139 -2.69 4.28 -18.12
C ASN A 139 -3.34 3.75 -19.39
N ASN A 140 -3.84 2.54 -19.37
CA ASN A 140 -4.57 1.94 -20.49
C ASN A 140 -6.04 2.31 -20.37
N GLU A 141 -6.46 3.27 -21.15
CA GLU A 141 -7.87 3.64 -21.30
C GLU A 141 -8.43 3.14 -22.63
#